data_76bfb43f4dc26782215a5f0d447b7969
#
_entry.id   76bfb43f4dc26782215a5f0d447b7969
#
_cell.length_a   1.000
_cell.length_b   1.000
_cell.length_c   1.000
_cell.angle_alpha   90.00
_cell.angle_beta   90.00
_cell.angle_gamma   90.00
#
_symmetry.space_group_name_H-M   'P 1'
#
loop_
_entity.id
_entity.type
_entity.pdbx_description
1 polymer ?
#
loop_
_entity_poly.entity_id
_entity_poly.type
_entity_poly.pdbx_seq_one_letter_code
_entity_poly.pdbx_strand_id
1 'polypeptide(L)'
;MTILVTGATGYIGSRVVLQLAKRNLEIIAADLDMGKNKDKLEKKYIAAGHDLNLLKFEKLDITNLENIESIFEKYHFDSVINLAYGIGMICENNPLLASKINIVGTTSIFEMIVKHKIRRLVFASSETVYGANQSFYGKRPITENDYSGIDQHFYTYGVMKLLNEFMAEKYIKKHGCSIAYTRPSVVFGFGRQNTAINWAEDFAAKPALEEPVHLPFSKKSTDNWIYVDDCAEQLVRLALKDKLNFSSYNTGSQTVTGEELEKTVKKNLPNAEIYFDEKNLRTPLIDDQDDSRIRKEIDFYPRSFAEGVRALINDARKANNLPSIKA
;
A
#
# COMPACT_ATOMS: atom_id res chain seq x y z
N MET A 1 3.65 -9.30 -21.81
CA MET A 1 4.06 -9.41 -20.40
C MET A 1 2.85 -9.76 -19.57
N THR A 2 2.94 -10.80 -18.79
CA THR A 2 1.89 -11.26 -17.89
C THR A 2 2.30 -10.99 -16.44
N ILE A 3 1.46 -10.26 -15.71
CA ILE A 3 1.74 -9.83 -14.33
C ILE A 3 0.75 -10.48 -13.37
N LEU A 4 1.26 -11.19 -12.38
CA LEU A 4 0.44 -11.66 -11.25
C LEU A 4 0.34 -10.55 -10.21
N VAL A 5 -0.88 -10.22 -9.80
CA VAL A 5 -1.16 -9.35 -8.65
C VAL A 5 -1.90 -10.17 -7.60
N THR A 6 -1.31 -10.43 -6.45
CA THR A 6 -2.00 -11.07 -5.32
C THR A 6 -2.61 -10.01 -4.41
N GLY A 7 -3.70 -10.29 -3.72
CA GLY A 7 -4.46 -9.26 -3.02
C GLY A 7 -5.05 -8.21 -3.97
N ALA A 8 -5.36 -8.64 -5.19
CA ALA A 8 -5.72 -7.77 -6.32
C ALA A 8 -7.03 -7.00 -6.12
N THR A 9 -7.95 -7.52 -5.33
CA THR A 9 -9.24 -6.87 -5.03
C THR A 9 -9.18 -5.96 -3.82
N GLY A 10 -8.03 -5.94 -3.13
CA GLY A 10 -7.77 -5.10 -1.97
C GLY A 10 -7.61 -3.62 -2.31
N TYR A 11 -7.40 -2.79 -1.29
CA TYR A 11 -7.31 -1.33 -1.40
C TYR A 11 -6.21 -0.87 -2.37
N ILE A 12 -4.96 -1.27 -2.16
CA ILE A 12 -3.84 -0.94 -3.05
C ILE A 12 -3.87 -1.84 -4.31
N GLY A 13 -4.18 -3.13 -4.16
CA GLY A 13 -4.18 -4.11 -5.25
C GLY A 13 -5.10 -3.72 -6.40
N SER A 14 -6.31 -3.25 -6.10
CA SER A 14 -7.25 -2.78 -7.13
C SER A 14 -6.71 -1.57 -7.93
N ARG A 15 -5.93 -0.69 -7.28
CA ARG A 15 -5.27 0.44 -7.96
C ARG A 15 -4.10 -0.05 -8.82
N VAL A 16 -3.33 -1.04 -8.34
CA VAL A 16 -2.26 -1.68 -9.12
C VAL A 16 -2.80 -2.30 -10.40
N VAL A 17 -3.91 -3.06 -10.31
CA VAL A 17 -4.58 -3.63 -11.50
C VAL A 17 -4.96 -2.54 -12.51
N LEU A 18 -5.56 -1.43 -12.05
CA LEU A 18 -5.94 -0.33 -12.93
C LEU A 18 -4.72 0.42 -13.52
N GLN A 19 -3.61 0.54 -12.79
CA GLN A 19 -2.39 1.14 -13.34
C GLN A 19 -1.72 0.23 -14.40
N LEU A 20 -1.74 -1.09 -14.19
CA LEU A 20 -1.26 -2.06 -15.19
C LEU A 20 -2.13 -2.05 -16.46
N ALA A 21 -3.45 -1.94 -16.29
CA ALA A 21 -4.40 -1.87 -17.39
C ALA A 21 -4.12 -0.70 -18.36
N LYS A 22 -3.73 0.48 -17.84
CA LYS A 22 -3.33 1.63 -18.66
C LYS A 22 -2.13 1.34 -19.56
N ARG A 23 -1.40 0.26 -19.33
CA ARG A 23 -0.23 -0.17 -20.09
C ARG A 23 -0.50 -1.34 -21.04
N ASN A 24 -1.76 -1.74 -21.14
CA ASN A 24 -2.23 -2.87 -21.98
C ASN A 24 -1.44 -4.17 -21.70
N LEU A 25 -1.22 -4.48 -20.43
CA LEU A 25 -0.54 -5.69 -19.98
C LEU A 25 -1.57 -6.77 -19.63
N GLU A 26 -1.22 -8.04 -19.83
CA GLU A 26 -2.01 -9.15 -19.34
C GLU A 26 -1.87 -9.25 -17.81
N ILE A 27 -3.00 -9.28 -17.10
CA ILE A 27 -3.07 -9.23 -15.65
C ILE A 27 -3.79 -10.46 -15.13
N ILE A 28 -3.14 -11.21 -14.25
CA ILE A 28 -3.79 -12.24 -13.45
C ILE A 28 -4.04 -11.63 -12.06
N ALA A 29 -5.29 -11.25 -11.84
CA ALA A 29 -5.74 -10.64 -10.58
C ALA A 29 -6.16 -11.74 -9.61
N ALA A 30 -5.31 -12.07 -8.65
CA ALA A 30 -5.52 -13.16 -7.71
C ALA A 30 -5.86 -12.65 -6.31
N ASP A 31 -6.90 -13.22 -5.70
CA ASP A 31 -7.33 -12.88 -4.34
C ASP A 31 -8.05 -14.06 -3.68
N LEU A 32 -8.16 -14.06 -2.35
CA LEU A 32 -8.96 -15.02 -1.61
C LEU A 32 -10.46 -14.79 -1.83
N ASP A 33 -10.89 -13.51 -1.79
CA ASP A 33 -12.29 -13.10 -1.96
C ASP A 33 -12.58 -12.69 -3.42
N MET A 34 -13.33 -13.52 -4.13
CA MET A 34 -13.81 -13.28 -5.48
C MET A 34 -15.25 -12.75 -5.53
N GLY A 35 -15.76 -12.19 -4.43
CA GLY A 35 -17.12 -11.64 -4.34
C GLY A 35 -17.21 -10.17 -4.75
N LYS A 36 -17.90 -9.37 -3.92
CA LYS A 36 -18.22 -7.96 -4.21
C LYS A 36 -17.04 -7.08 -4.61
N ASN A 37 -15.83 -7.35 -4.08
CA ASN A 37 -14.66 -6.53 -4.39
C ASN A 37 -14.13 -6.81 -5.80
N LYS A 38 -14.18 -8.08 -6.26
CA LYS A 38 -13.93 -8.45 -7.66
C LYS A 38 -14.88 -7.69 -8.58
N ASP A 39 -16.19 -7.76 -8.31
CA ASP A 39 -17.20 -7.11 -9.14
C ASP A 39 -17.02 -5.59 -9.23
N LYS A 40 -16.62 -4.97 -8.10
CA LYS A 40 -16.27 -3.53 -8.07
C LYS A 40 -15.06 -3.21 -8.92
N LEU A 41 -14.02 -4.04 -8.86
CA LEU A 41 -12.81 -3.87 -9.66
C LEU A 41 -13.10 -4.03 -11.14
N GLU A 42 -13.83 -5.07 -11.52
CA GLU A 42 -14.22 -5.35 -12.90
C GLU A 42 -15.07 -4.20 -13.49
N LYS A 43 -16.05 -3.70 -12.74
CA LYS A 43 -16.85 -2.53 -13.15
C LYS A 43 -15.97 -1.28 -13.37
N LYS A 44 -15.01 -1.02 -12.47
CA LYS A 44 -14.07 0.11 -12.62
C LYS A 44 -13.17 -0.07 -13.85
N TYR A 45 -12.71 -1.30 -14.10
CA TYR A 45 -11.87 -1.65 -15.24
C TYR A 45 -12.59 -1.39 -16.57
N ILE A 46 -13.84 -1.86 -16.68
CA ILE A 46 -14.71 -1.63 -17.85
C ILE A 46 -15.03 -0.14 -18.03
N ALA A 47 -15.41 0.53 -16.94
CA ALA A 47 -15.76 1.96 -16.99
C ALA A 47 -14.57 2.86 -17.39
N ALA A 48 -13.34 2.40 -17.18
CA ALA A 48 -12.12 3.05 -17.64
C ALA A 48 -11.76 2.73 -19.09
N GLY A 49 -12.55 1.91 -19.80
CA GLY A 49 -12.34 1.56 -21.20
C GLY A 49 -11.22 0.55 -21.46
N HIS A 50 -10.83 -0.25 -20.46
CA HIS A 50 -9.78 -1.24 -20.62
C HIS A 50 -10.29 -2.56 -21.21
N ASP A 51 -9.43 -3.26 -21.96
CA ASP A 51 -9.74 -4.53 -22.61
C ASP A 51 -9.82 -5.68 -21.59
N LEU A 52 -11.02 -6.22 -21.38
CA LEU A 52 -11.27 -7.35 -20.47
C LEU A 52 -10.53 -8.63 -20.86
N ASN A 53 -10.13 -8.82 -22.10
CA ASN A 53 -9.36 -9.98 -22.51
C ASN A 53 -7.97 -10.01 -21.85
N LEU A 54 -7.49 -8.87 -21.39
CA LEU A 54 -6.22 -8.73 -20.68
C LEU A 54 -6.33 -8.91 -19.15
N LEU A 55 -7.53 -9.11 -18.60
CA LEU A 55 -7.77 -9.29 -17.17
C LEU A 55 -8.39 -10.66 -16.89
N LYS A 56 -7.67 -11.49 -16.15
CA LYS A 56 -8.19 -12.76 -15.64
C LYS A 56 -8.21 -12.73 -14.11
N PHE A 57 -9.25 -13.30 -13.53
CA PHE A 57 -9.40 -13.42 -12.08
C PHE A 57 -9.14 -14.86 -11.64
N GLU A 58 -8.32 -15.03 -10.61
CA GLU A 58 -8.00 -16.32 -10.00
C GLU A 58 -8.23 -16.29 -8.49
N LYS A 59 -8.84 -17.35 -7.96
CA LYS A 59 -8.94 -17.51 -6.50
C LYS A 59 -7.61 -18.01 -5.96
N LEU A 60 -7.00 -17.23 -5.08
CA LEU A 60 -5.73 -17.54 -4.44
C LEU A 60 -5.84 -17.43 -2.92
N ASP A 61 -5.67 -18.55 -2.24
CA ASP A 61 -5.36 -18.62 -0.82
C ASP A 61 -3.85 -18.71 -0.63
N ILE A 62 -3.22 -17.62 -0.21
CA ILE A 62 -1.77 -17.56 0.00
C ILE A 62 -1.28 -18.47 1.14
N THR A 63 -2.18 -19.01 1.97
CA THR A 63 -1.85 -19.99 3.03
C THR A 63 -1.82 -21.43 2.53
N ASN A 64 -2.27 -21.67 1.30
CA ASN A 64 -2.33 -22.98 0.66
C ASN A 64 -1.27 -23.09 -0.44
N LEU A 65 -0.20 -23.84 -0.16
CA LEU A 65 0.92 -24.02 -1.08
C LEU A 65 0.50 -24.66 -2.41
N GLU A 66 -0.35 -25.68 -2.39
CA GLU A 66 -0.83 -26.35 -3.60
C GLU A 66 -1.60 -25.38 -4.50
N ASN A 67 -2.41 -24.50 -3.90
CA ASN A 67 -3.14 -23.47 -4.65
C ASN A 67 -2.18 -22.44 -5.28
N ILE A 68 -1.14 -22.02 -4.54
CA ILE A 68 -0.09 -21.16 -5.09
C ILE A 68 0.60 -21.84 -6.27
N GLU A 69 1.08 -23.07 -6.09
CA GLU A 69 1.76 -23.84 -7.14
C GLU A 69 0.89 -24.00 -8.38
N SER A 70 -0.39 -24.37 -8.22
CA SER A 70 -1.32 -24.53 -9.35
C SER A 70 -1.46 -23.26 -10.22
N ILE A 71 -1.41 -22.07 -9.61
CA ILE A 71 -1.46 -20.81 -10.36
C ILE A 71 -0.15 -20.56 -11.10
N PHE A 72 0.99 -20.84 -10.49
CA PHE A 72 2.29 -20.65 -11.13
C PHE A 72 2.56 -21.72 -12.23
N GLU A 73 1.93 -22.88 -12.18
CA GLU A 73 1.96 -23.88 -13.24
C GLU A 73 1.00 -23.54 -14.39
N LYS A 74 -0.14 -22.92 -14.07
CA LYS A 74 -1.15 -22.54 -15.06
C LYS A 74 -0.73 -21.36 -15.95
N TYR A 75 0.06 -20.43 -15.41
CA TYR A 75 0.45 -19.21 -16.09
C TYR A 75 1.97 -19.01 -16.07
N HIS A 76 2.47 -18.41 -17.13
CA HIS A 76 3.86 -17.95 -17.18
C HIS A 76 3.92 -16.46 -16.84
N PHE A 77 4.54 -16.10 -15.72
CA PHE A 77 4.61 -14.72 -15.24
C PHE A 77 5.96 -14.07 -15.55
N ASP A 78 5.93 -12.83 -16.03
CA ASP A 78 7.13 -11.98 -16.13
C ASP A 78 7.47 -11.33 -14.80
N SER A 79 6.45 -10.90 -14.05
CA SER A 79 6.61 -10.26 -12.73
C SER A 79 5.45 -10.60 -11.81
N VAL A 80 5.70 -10.52 -10.51
CA VAL A 80 4.69 -10.69 -9.46
C VAL A 80 4.65 -9.44 -8.59
N ILE A 81 3.46 -8.92 -8.30
CA ILE A 81 3.23 -7.88 -7.30
C ILE A 81 2.43 -8.51 -6.17
N ASN A 82 3.11 -8.80 -5.04
CA ASN A 82 2.49 -9.49 -3.90
C ASN A 82 1.94 -8.49 -2.88
N LEU A 83 0.61 -8.40 -2.81
CA LEU A 83 -0.13 -7.54 -1.87
C LEU A 83 -1.09 -8.34 -0.98
N ALA A 84 -1.15 -9.67 -1.12
CA ALA A 84 -1.90 -10.52 -0.21
C ALA A 84 -1.22 -10.53 1.16
N TYR A 85 -1.88 -9.93 2.15
CA TYR A 85 -1.32 -9.75 3.49
C TYR A 85 -2.43 -9.51 4.53
N GLY A 86 -2.31 -10.11 5.71
CA GLY A 86 -3.15 -9.81 6.86
C GLY A 86 -2.65 -8.52 7.55
N ILE A 87 -3.49 -7.49 7.60
CA ILE A 87 -3.12 -6.15 8.09
C ILE A 87 -3.87 -5.78 9.39
N GLY A 88 -3.26 -4.90 10.18
CA GLY A 88 -3.89 -4.33 11.37
C GLY A 88 -4.10 -5.37 12.47
N MET A 89 -5.26 -5.30 13.11
CA MET A 89 -5.56 -6.06 14.34
C MET A 89 -5.60 -7.59 14.16
N ILE A 90 -5.63 -8.12 12.94
CA ILE A 90 -5.51 -9.57 12.74
C ILE A 90 -4.16 -10.10 13.25
N CYS A 91 -3.11 -9.29 13.17
CA CYS A 91 -1.78 -9.67 13.64
C CYS A 91 -1.74 -9.83 15.17
N GLU A 92 -2.52 -9.04 15.88
CA GLU A 92 -2.62 -9.07 17.34
C GLU A 92 -3.66 -10.09 17.82
N ASN A 93 -4.86 -10.10 17.20
CA ASN A 93 -5.98 -10.91 17.66
C ASN A 93 -5.90 -12.38 17.22
N ASN A 94 -5.22 -12.66 16.11
CA ASN A 94 -5.02 -14.03 15.59
C ASN A 94 -3.61 -14.20 15.00
N PRO A 95 -2.56 -14.20 15.85
CA PRO A 95 -1.17 -14.24 15.39
C PRO A 95 -0.82 -15.51 14.62
N LEU A 96 -1.49 -16.65 14.90
CA LEU A 96 -1.29 -17.89 14.15
C LEU A 96 -1.76 -17.74 12.70
N LEU A 97 -2.97 -17.22 12.48
CA LEU A 97 -3.47 -16.97 11.13
C LEU A 97 -2.62 -15.91 10.42
N ALA A 98 -2.30 -14.82 11.12
CA ALA A 98 -1.42 -13.79 10.58
C ALA A 98 -0.06 -14.35 10.16
N SER A 99 0.56 -15.24 10.95
CA SER A 99 1.82 -15.89 10.60
C SER A 99 1.68 -16.78 9.35
N LYS A 100 0.59 -17.53 9.23
CA LYS A 100 0.34 -18.32 8.02
C LYS A 100 0.23 -17.47 6.76
N ILE A 101 -0.51 -16.34 6.83
CA ILE A 101 -0.69 -15.42 5.71
C ILE A 101 0.62 -14.66 5.44
N ASN A 102 1.14 -14.00 6.47
CA ASN A 102 2.17 -12.97 6.32
C ASN A 102 3.57 -13.55 6.17
N ILE A 103 3.88 -14.64 6.86
CA ILE A 103 5.22 -15.23 6.84
C ILE A 103 5.25 -16.44 5.91
N VAL A 104 4.44 -17.45 6.17
CA VAL A 104 4.45 -18.67 5.35
C VAL A 104 4.03 -18.35 3.93
N GLY A 105 2.89 -17.65 3.73
CA GLY A 105 2.39 -17.29 2.42
C GLY A 105 3.36 -16.44 1.61
N THR A 106 3.94 -15.38 2.21
CA THR A 106 4.95 -14.55 1.53
C THR A 106 6.19 -15.34 1.16
N THR A 107 6.68 -16.23 2.07
CA THR A 107 7.84 -17.07 1.79
C THR A 107 7.54 -18.07 0.69
N SER A 108 6.32 -18.63 0.63
CA SER A 108 5.89 -19.51 -0.46
C SER A 108 5.93 -18.80 -1.82
N ILE A 109 5.55 -17.51 -1.88
CA ILE A 109 5.74 -16.73 -3.11
C ILE A 109 7.23 -16.59 -3.46
N PHE A 110 8.13 -16.36 -2.49
CA PHE A 110 9.58 -16.33 -2.76
C PHE A 110 10.08 -17.65 -3.37
N GLU A 111 9.64 -18.81 -2.85
CA GLU A 111 9.95 -20.11 -3.43
C GLU A 111 9.50 -20.23 -4.90
N MET A 112 8.28 -19.75 -5.21
CA MET A 112 7.77 -19.77 -6.59
C MET A 112 8.58 -18.87 -7.52
N ILE A 113 9.01 -17.70 -7.05
CA ILE A 113 9.89 -16.80 -7.82
C ILE A 113 11.19 -17.51 -8.22
N VAL A 114 11.78 -18.27 -7.30
CA VAL A 114 13.01 -19.04 -7.57
C VAL A 114 12.72 -20.23 -8.49
N LYS A 115 11.71 -21.05 -8.15
CA LYS A 115 11.32 -22.27 -8.90
C LYS A 115 11.01 -21.97 -10.37
N HIS A 116 10.23 -20.90 -10.63
CA HIS A 116 9.77 -20.53 -11.96
C HIS A 116 10.67 -19.48 -12.65
N LYS A 117 11.79 -19.07 -12.03
CA LYS A 117 12.73 -18.07 -12.55
C LYS A 117 12.04 -16.75 -12.96
N ILE A 118 11.11 -16.30 -12.15
CA ILE A 118 10.37 -15.06 -12.40
C ILE A 118 11.34 -13.87 -12.37
N ARG A 119 11.25 -13.00 -13.38
CA ARG A 119 12.15 -11.87 -13.54
C ARG A 119 12.13 -10.91 -12.34
N ARG A 120 10.94 -10.65 -11.78
CA ARG A 120 10.80 -9.66 -10.70
C ARG A 120 9.65 -9.99 -9.75
N LEU A 121 9.94 -9.88 -8.47
CA LEU A 121 8.92 -9.76 -7.42
C LEU A 121 8.96 -8.36 -6.82
N VAL A 122 7.79 -7.74 -6.65
CA VAL A 122 7.63 -6.54 -5.83
C VAL A 122 6.59 -6.82 -4.75
N PHE A 123 6.86 -6.44 -3.50
CA PHE A 123 5.86 -6.53 -2.43
C PHE A 123 5.82 -5.25 -1.58
N ALA A 124 4.67 -5.00 -0.96
CA ALA A 124 4.54 -3.90 -0.02
C ALA A 124 4.98 -4.36 1.38
N SER A 125 6.06 -3.74 1.87
CA SER A 125 6.41 -3.70 3.29
C SER A 125 5.61 -2.56 3.96
N SER A 126 6.20 -1.80 4.87
CA SER A 126 5.54 -0.69 5.57
C SER A 126 6.57 0.20 6.24
N GLU A 127 6.27 1.47 6.48
CA GLU A 127 7.04 2.34 7.37
C GLU A 127 7.13 1.81 8.80
N THR A 128 6.18 0.96 9.21
CA THR A 128 6.17 0.33 10.54
C THR A 128 7.40 -0.54 10.84
N VAL A 129 8.21 -0.90 9.82
CA VAL A 129 9.50 -1.57 10.01
C VAL A 129 10.50 -0.70 10.78
N TYR A 130 10.28 0.59 10.85
CA TYR A 130 11.08 1.53 11.65
C TYR A 130 10.62 1.66 13.10
N GLY A 131 9.53 0.97 13.48
CA GLY A 131 8.89 1.14 14.78
C GLY A 131 8.02 2.41 14.83
N ALA A 132 7.81 2.94 16.03
CA ALA A 132 6.88 4.04 16.28
C ALA A 132 7.56 5.29 16.90
N ASN A 133 8.89 5.34 16.91
CA ASN A 133 9.60 6.39 17.62
C ASN A 133 10.59 7.13 16.72
N GLN A 134 10.15 8.24 16.14
CA GLN A 134 11.01 9.12 15.33
C GLN A 134 12.25 9.59 16.08
N SER A 135 12.16 9.85 17.38
CA SER A 135 13.29 10.37 18.17
C SER A 135 14.47 9.42 18.25
N PHE A 136 14.25 8.11 18.04
CA PHE A 136 15.31 7.10 17.93
C PHE A 136 16.26 7.41 16.75
N TYR A 137 15.75 7.99 15.68
CA TYR A 137 16.50 8.35 14.46
C TYR A 137 16.94 9.81 14.44
N GLY A 138 16.51 10.62 15.42
CA GLY A 138 16.72 12.06 15.43
C GLY A 138 15.68 12.83 14.60
N LYS A 139 16.00 14.11 14.30
CA LYS A 139 15.05 15.02 13.62
C LYS A 139 15.07 14.94 12.08
N ARG A 140 15.93 14.12 11.50
CA ARG A 140 16.02 13.95 10.05
C ARG A 140 15.00 12.95 9.53
N PRO A 141 14.62 13.01 8.23
CA PRO A 141 13.88 11.93 7.60
C PRO A 141 14.62 10.58 7.71
N ILE A 142 13.87 9.51 7.91
CA ILE A 142 14.42 8.14 8.01
C ILE A 142 14.70 7.62 6.60
N THR A 143 15.89 7.06 6.42
CA THR A 143 16.32 6.47 5.14
C THR A 143 16.19 4.95 5.16
N GLU A 144 16.28 4.32 3.99
CA GLU A 144 16.23 2.85 3.88
C GLU A 144 17.44 2.15 4.51
N ASN A 145 18.49 2.88 4.86
CA ASN A 145 19.67 2.35 5.54
C ASN A 145 19.53 2.35 7.08
N ASP A 146 18.46 2.94 7.59
CA ASP A 146 18.17 2.94 9.03
C ASP A 146 17.50 1.64 9.46
N TYR A 147 17.80 1.19 10.67
CA TYR A 147 17.28 -0.04 11.24
C TYR A 147 16.66 0.23 12.61
N SER A 148 15.57 -0.48 12.90
CA SER A 148 14.98 -0.51 14.24
C SER A 148 15.38 -1.77 15.00
N GLY A 149 15.48 -1.68 16.32
CA GLY A 149 15.46 -2.86 17.20
C GLY A 149 14.03 -3.37 17.39
N ILE A 150 13.89 -4.61 17.81
CA ILE A 150 12.57 -5.23 18.05
C ILE A 150 11.79 -4.50 19.15
N ASP A 151 12.48 -3.90 20.09
CA ASP A 151 11.96 -3.09 21.21
C ASP A 151 11.32 -1.76 20.76
N GLN A 152 11.58 -1.33 19.51
CA GLN A 152 10.98 -0.13 18.94
C GLN A 152 9.60 -0.40 18.29
N HIS A 153 9.20 -1.67 18.17
CA HIS A 153 7.95 -2.05 17.55
C HIS A 153 6.81 -2.13 18.58
N PHE A 154 5.71 -1.45 18.27
CA PHE A 154 4.51 -1.48 19.08
C PHE A 154 3.54 -2.59 18.64
N TYR A 155 3.54 -2.92 17.36
CA TYR A 155 2.65 -3.92 16.76
C TYR A 155 3.41 -5.07 16.11
N THR A 156 2.89 -6.29 16.27
CA THR A 156 3.38 -7.52 15.62
C THR A 156 3.47 -7.37 14.08
N TYR A 157 2.55 -6.61 13.50
CA TYR A 157 2.54 -6.31 12.07
C TYR A 157 3.88 -5.75 11.55
N GLY A 158 4.46 -4.76 12.23
CA GLY A 158 5.73 -4.16 11.84
C GLY A 158 6.89 -5.16 11.87
N VAL A 159 6.93 -6.01 12.89
CA VAL A 159 7.94 -7.07 13.02
C VAL A 159 7.78 -8.14 11.92
N MET A 160 6.55 -8.50 11.57
CA MET A 160 6.29 -9.44 10.45
C MET A 160 6.77 -8.86 9.12
N LYS A 161 6.55 -7.56 8.87
CA LYS A 161 7.07 -6.87 7.68
C LYS A 161 8.60 -6.88 7.66
N LEU A 162 9.24 -6.55 8.79
CA LEU A 162 10.69 -6.58 8.92
C LEU A 162 11.27 -7.98 8.66
N LEU A 163 10.62 -9.04 9.16
CA LEU A 163 11.01 -10.42 8.89
C LEU A 163 10.91 -10.75 7.39
N ASN A 164 9.85 -10.31 6.71
CA ASN A 164 9.72 -10.53 5.26
C ASN A 164 10.82 -9.83 4.46
N GLU A 165 11.20 -8.61 4.83
CA GLU A 165 12.34 -7.91 4.22
C GLU A 165 13.65 -8.68 4.44
N PHE A 166 13.89 -9.12 5.68
CA PHE A 166 15.08 -9.92 6.01
C PHE A 166 15.13 -11.22 5.18
N MET A 167 14.01 -11.91 5.05
CA MET A 167 13.89 -13.11 4.22
C MET A 167 14.16 -12.80 2.74
N ALA A 168 13.59 -11.71 2.21
CA ALA A 168 13.81 -11.28 0.83
C ALA A 168 15.32 -11.08 0.54
N GLU A 169 16.05 -10.41 1.44
CA GLU A 169 17.50 -10.23 1.31
C GLU A 169 18.27 -11.57 1.30
N LYS A 170 17.81 -12.56 2.09
CA LYS A 170 18.41 -13.90 2.06
C LYS A 170 18.16 -14.61 0.73
N TYR A 171 16.94 -14.49 0.16
CA TYR A 171 16.62 -15.06 -1.15
C TYR A 171 17.40 -14.37 -2.27
N ILE A 172 17.51 -13.06 -2.27
CA ILE A 172 18.34 -12.31 -3.23
C ILE A 172 19.78 -12.80 -3.18
N LYS A 173 20.37 -12.86 -1.99
CA LYS A 173 21.77 -13.27 -1.80
C LYS A 173 22.01 -14.70 -2.22
N LYS A 174 21.09 -15.62 -1.89
CA LYS A 174 21.27 -17.06 -2.12
C LYS A 174 20.98 -17.47 -3.56
N HIS A 175 19.96 -16.87 -4.18
CA HIS A 175 19.43 -17.34 -5.47
C HIS A 175 19.63 -16.34 -6.62
N GLY A 176 20.11 -15.12 -6.34
CA GLY A 176 20.29 -14.08 -7.36
C GLY A 176 18.97 -13.57 -7.96
N CYS A 177 17.83 -13.86 -7.32
CA CYS A 177 16.53 -13.39 -7.80
C CYS A 177 16.34 -11.89 -7.56
N SER A 178 15.51 -11.25 -8.37
CA SER A 178 15.21 -9.83 -8.23
C SER A 178 13.94 -9.64 -7.41
N ILE A 179 14.10 -9.28 -6.15
CA ILE A 179 13.01 -8.92 -5.23
C ILE A 179 13.18 -7.45 -4.83
N ALA A 180 12.09 -6.68 -4.92
CA ALA A 180 12.04 -5.33 -4.41
C ALA A 180 10.87 -5.17 -3.45
N TYR A 181 11.01 -4.29 -2.46
CA TYR A 181 9.95 -3.99 -1.53
C TYR A 181 9.87 -2.50 -1.21
N THR A 182 8.64 -2.04 -1.06
CA THR A 182 8.34 -0.66 -0.69
C THR A 182 8.00 -0.58 0.78
N ARG A 183 8.31 0.56 1.42
CA ARG A 183 7.92 0.91 2.79
C ARG A 183 6.96 2.09 2.74
N PRO A 184 5.67 1.86 2.40
CA PRO A 184 4.71 2.95 2.31
C PRO A 184 4.53 3.64 3.65
N SER A 185 4.49 4.97 3.60
CA SER A 185 3.99 5.84 4.65
C SER A 185 2.47 5.72 4.78
N VAL A 186 1.80 6.65 5.44
CA VAL A 186 0.34 6.64 5.55
C VAL A 186 -0.29 6.72 4.15
N VAL A 187 -0.76 5.59 3.65
CA VAL A 187 -1.46 5.54 2.35
C VAL A 187 -2.88 6.03 2.56
N PHE A 188 -3.30 7.07 1.85
CA PHE A 188 -4.64 7.63 1.92
C PHE A 188 -5.35 7.67 0.56
N GLY A 189 -6.68 7.76 0.58
CA GLY A 189 -7.53 7.76 -0.61
C GLY A 189 -8.83 7.03 -0.35
N PHE A 190 -9.78 7.12 -1.28
CA PHE A 190 -11.12 6.55 -1.12
C PHE A 190 -11.16 5.04 -1.36
N GLY A 191 -11.92 4.33 -0.49
CA GLY A 191 -12.20 2.90 -0.62
C GLY A 191 -11.38 2.01 0.32
N ARG A 192 -10.77 2.58 1.36
CA ARG A 192 -10.10 1.84 2.42
C ARG A 192 -11.15 1.10 3.27
N GLN A 193 -10.89 -0.16 3.59
CA GLN A 193 -11.80 -0.97 4.40
C GLN A 193 -11.01 -1.80 5.42
N ASN A 194 -11.62 -2.03 6.60
CA ASN A 194 -11.14 -2.95 7.62
C ASN A 194 -9.69 -2.74 8.07
N THR A 195 -9.29 -1.50 8.31
CA THR A 195 -7.93 -1.17 8.77
C THR A 195 -7.93 -0.49 10.13
N ALA A 196 -6.83 -0.60 10.87
CA ALA A 196 -6.65 0.10 12.14
C ALA A 196 -6.55 1.64 11.98
N ILE A 197 -6.31 2.11 10.75
CA ILE A 197 -6.13 3.53 10.43
C ILE A 197 -7.20 4.03 9.44
N ASN A 198 -8.48 3.75 9.71
CA ASN A 198 -9.59 4.25 8.89
C ASN A 198 -9.61 5.78 8.81
N TRP A 199 -9.09 6.47 9.82
CA TRP A 199 -8.93 7.92 9.83
C TRP A 199 -8.13 8.44 8.62
N ALA A 200 -7.28 7.63 7.99
CA ALA A 200 -6.54 7.99 6.78
C ALA A 200 -7.41 8.09 5.50
N GLU A 201 -8.68 7.76 5.59
CA GLU A 201 -9.71 8.09 4.58
C GLU A 201 -10.72 9.07 5.15
N ASP A 202 -11.19 8.79 6.38
CA ASP A 202 -12.28 9.52 7.03
C ASP A 202 -12.01 11.03 7.14
N PHE A 203 -10.74 11.44 7.31
CA PHE A 203 -10.37 12.84 7.52
C PHE A 203 -10.86 13.79 6.42
N ALA A 204 -11.06 13.29 5.21
CA ALA A 204 -11.54 14.06 4.08
C ALA A 204 -12.81 13.45 3.43
N ALA A 205 -13.01 12.12 3.52
CA ALA A 205 -14.20 11.46 2.96
C ALA A 205 -15.46 11.83 3.72
N LYS A 206 -15.46 11.84 5.06
CA LYS A 206 -16.61 12.26 5.87
C LYS A 206 -16.99 13.72 5.64
N PRO A 207 -16.06 14.70 5.75
CA PRO A 207 -16.37 16.09 5.41
C PRO A 207 -16.86 16.29 3.98
N ALA A 208 -16.41 15.46 3.02
CA ALA A 208 -16.90 15.51 1.64
C ALA A 208 -18.39 15.17 1.52
N LEU A 209 -18.93 14.46 2.51
CA LEU A 209 -20.34 14.06 2.65
C LEU A 209 -21.09 14.90 3.70
N GLU A 210 -20.50 16.02 4.15
CA GLU A 210 -21.04 16.91 5.17
C GLU A 210 -21.20 16.24 6.56
N GLU A 211 -20.36 15.22 6.83
CA GLU A 211 -20.31 14.53 8.10
C GLU A 211 -19.11 15.01 8.94
N PRO A 212 -19.26 15.14 10.27
CA PRO A 212 -18.14 15.46 11.15
C PRO A 212 -17.15 14.29 11.24
N VAL A 213 -15.87 14.62 11.45
CA VAL A 213 -14.82 13.63 11.64
C VAL A 213 -14.07 13.88 12.95
N HIS A 214 -13.80 12.77 13.67
CA HIS A 214 -12.95 12.76 14.87
C HIS A 214 -11.67 12.00 14.57
N LEU A 215 -10.54 12.71 14.65
CA LEU A 215 -9.21 12.17 14.42
C LEU A 215 -8.56 11.76 15.74
N PRO A 216 -7.96 10.56 15.83
CA PRO A 216 -7.44 10.01 17.10
C PRO A 216 -6.06 10.54 17.46
N PHE A 217 -5.69 11.72 17.00
CA PHE A 217 -4.41 12.37 17.25
C PHE A 217 -4.57 13.90 17.32
N SER A 218 -3.55 14.59 17.83
CA SER A 218 -3.57 16.05 17.98
C SER A 218 -3.23 16.78 16.68
N LYS A 219 -3.55 18.05 16.62
CA LYS A 219 -3.12 18.94 15.51
C LYS A 219 -1.60 19.04 15.33
N LYS A 220 -0.83 18.71 16.37
CA LYS A 220 0.63 18.71 16.34
C LYS A 220 1.24 17.39 15.87
N SER A 221 0.42 16.33 15.72
CA SER A 221 0.89 15.06 15.15
C SER A 221 1.39 15.27 13.74
N THR A 222 2.50 14.65 13.42
CA THR A 222 3.15 14.75 12.11
C THR A 222 3.24 13.35 11.51
N ASP A 223 2.83 13.20 10.27
CA ASP A 223 2.91 11.96 9.52
C ASP A 223 3.33 12.23 8.07
N ASN A 224 4.01 11.30 7.46
CA ASN A 224 4.28 11.31 6.02
C ASN A 224 3.12 10.60 5.28
N TRP A 225 2.69 11.15 4.17
CA TRP A 225 1.51 10.67 3.45
C TRP A 225 1.80 10.35 2.00
N ILE A 226 1.09 9.37 1.45
CA ILE A 226 1.09 9.07 0.02
C ILE A 226 -0.32 8.72 -0.46
N TYR A 227 -0.72 9.29 -1.61
CA TYR A 227 -2.01 8.92 -2.21
C TYR A 227 -1.98 7.52 -2.78
N VAL A 228 -3.08 6.78 -2.63
CA VAL A 228 -3.14 5.34 -2.97
C VAL A 228 -2.79 5.03 -4.43
N ASP A 229 -3.19 5.88 -5.38
CA ASP A 229 -2.87 5.66 -6.79
C ASP A 229 -1.37 5.86 -7.07
N ASP A 230 -0.70 6.76 -6.34
CA ASP A 230 0.73 6.98 -6.49
C ASP A 230 1.54 5.86 -5.83
N CYS A 231 1.08 5.35 -4.69
CA CYS A 231 1.63 4.13 -4.08
C CYS A 231 1.53 2.94 -5.04
N ALA A 232 0.38 2.77 -5.70
CA ALA A 232 0.18 1.72 -6.70
C ALA A 232 1.08 1.91 -7.94
N GLU A 233 1.22 3.15 -8.42
CA GLU A 233 2.08 3.48 -9.55
C GLU A 233 3.55 3.17 -9.26
N GLN A 234 4.03 3.45 -8.04
CA GLN A 234 5.39 3.12 -7.62
C GLN A 234 5.64 1.60 -7.66
N LEU A 235 4.70 0.79 -7.15
CA LEU A 235 4.79 -0.68 -7.20
C LEU A 235 4.84 -1.20 -8.65
N VAL A 236 3.99 -0.65 -9.52
CA VAL A 236 3.95 -1.02 -10.94
C VAL A 236 5.24 -0.67 -11.64
N ARG A 237 5.77 0.54 -11.46
CA ARG A 237 7.03 0.96 -12.08
C ARG A 237 8.21 0.11 -11.63
N LEU A 238 8.31 -0.24 -10.34
CA LEU A 238 9.32 -1.17 -9.84
C LEU A 238 9.20 -2.56 -10.48
N ALA A 239 7.98 -3.07 -10.65
CA ALA A 239 7.74 -4.37 -11.26
C ALA A 239 8.11 -4.42 -12.75
N LEU A 240 7.97 -3.29 -13.47
CA LEU A 240 8.21 -3.21 -14.90
C LEU A 240 9.63 -2.78 -15.27
N LYS A 241 10.35 -2.11 -14.36
CA LYS A 241 11.70 -1.61 -14.64
C LYS A 241 12.67 -2.77 -14.91
N ASP A 242 13.50 -2.65 -15.94
CA ASP A 242 14.40 -3.72 -16.37
C ASP A 242 15.42 -4.09 -15.29
N LYS A 243 16.08 -3.12 -14.70
CA LYS A 243 17.07 -3.30 -13.64
C LYS A 243 16.79 -2.36 -12.49
N LEU A 244 16.89 -2.86 -11.27
CA LEU A 244 16.83 -2.08 -10.05
C LEU A 244 18.22 -1.99 -9.42
N ASN A 245 18.52 -0.84 -8.82
CA ASN A 245 19.76 -0.62 -8.11
C ASN A 245 19.68 -1.03 -6.63
N PHE A 246 18.46 -1.12 -6.09
CA PHE A 246 18.22 -1.46 -4.69
C PHE A 246 17.07 -2.45 -4.56
N SER A 247 16.96 -3.09 -3.39
CA SER A 247 15.83 -3.95 -3.01
C SER A 247 14.78 -3.19 -2.18
N SER A 248 15.19 -2.24 -1.35
CA SER A 248 14.34 -1.49 -0.41
C SER A 248 14.08 -0.07 -0.86
N TYR A 249 12.83 0.40 -0.70
CA TYR A 249 12.41 1.73 -1.10
C TYR A 249 11.39 2.31 -0.11
N ASN A 250 11.74 3.44 0.53
CA ASN A 250 10.74 4.26 1.20
C ASN A 250 9.79 4.87 0.18
N THR A 251 8.51 4.94 0.51
CA THR A 251 7.50 5.53 -0.38
C THR A 251 6.62 6.50 0.38
N GLY A 252 6.77 7.76 0.08
CA GLY A 252 6.02 8.86 0.66
C GLY A 252 5.72 9.91 -0.41
N SER A 253 5.18 11.01 0.02
CA SER A 253 5.01 12.19 -0.82
C SER A 253 5.34 13.45 -0.03
N GLN A 254 4.60 13.70 1.04
CA GLN A 254 4.72 14.91 1.82
C GLN A 254 4.43 14.61 3.29
N THR A 255 5.26 15.18 4.15
CA THR A 255 5.05 15.19 5.60
C THR A 255 4.18 16.38 5.96
N VAL A 256 3.10 16.16 6.69
CA VAL A 256 2.14 17.18 7.11
C VAL A 256 1.74 17.02 8.57
N THR A 257 1.49 18.14 9.23
CA THR A 257 0.92 18.18 10.57
C THR A 257 -0.61 18.04 10.54
N GLY A 258 -1.23 17.68 11.66
CA GLY A 258 -2.69 17.69 11.78
C GLY A 258 -3.31 19.06 11.49
N GLU A 259 -2.61 20.17 11.80
CA GLU A 259 -3.03 21.52 11.47
C GLU A 259 -3.03 21.78 9.95
N GLU A 260 -1.98 21.35 9.24
CA GLU A 260 -1.89 21.45 7.78
C GLU A 260 -2.91 20.56 7.08
N LEU A 261 -3.20 19.38 7.65
CA LEU A 261 -4.26 18.50 7.19
C LEU A 261 -5.62 19.21 7.26
N GLU A 262 -5.98 19.76 8.42
CA GLU A 262 -7.23 20.51 8.61
C GLU A 262 -7.34 21.69 7.62
N LYS A 263 -6.28 22.48 7.50
CA LYS A 263 -6.21 23.61 6.57
C LYS A 263 -6.42 23.16 5.12
N THR A 264 -5.82 22.05 4.73
CA THR A 264 -5.93 21.50 3.37
C THR A 264 -7.34 21.01 3.07
N VAL A 265 -8.00 20.34 4.01
CA VAL A 265 -9.40 19.91 3.85
C VAL A 265 -10.32 21.13 3.79
N LYS A 266 -10.19 22.09 4.71
CA LYS A 266 -11.03 23.31 4.77
C LYS A 266 -10.85 24.24 3.57
N LYS A 267 -9.70 24.21 2.90
CA LYS A 267 -9.51 24.92 1.63
C LYS A 267 -10.46 24.42 0.53
N ASN A 268 -10.80 23.15 0.53
CA ASN A 268 -11.71 22.53 -0.43
C ASN A 268 -13.15 22.46 0.08
N LEU A 269 -13.35 22.38 1.40
CA LEU A 269 -14.61 22.21 2.11
C LEU A 269 -14.63 23.19 3.31
N PRO A 270 -14.96 24.48 3.10
CA PRO A 270 -14.84 25.51 4.14
C PRO A 270 -15.63 25.23 5.43
N ASN A 271 -16.74 24.50 5.32
CA ASN A 271 -17.62 24.15 6.44
C ASN A 271 -17.28 22.78 7.08
N ALA A 272 -16.13 22.16 6.75
CA ALA A 272 -15.73 20.88 7.30
C ALA A 272 -15.58 20.92 8.82
N GLU A 273 -16.24 20.02 9.51
CA GLU A 273 -16.16 19.82 10.97
C GLU A 273 -15.13 18.73 11.27
N ILE A 274 -13.94 19.13 11.74
CA ILE A 274 -12.82 18.25 12.03
C ILE A 274 -12.40 18.45 13.48
N TYR A 275 -12.46 17.38 14.26
CA TYR A 275 -12.11 17.35 15.66
C TYR A 275 -10.89 16.47 15.91
N PHE A 276 -9.98 16.90 16.78
CA PHE A 276 -8.74 16.21 17.12
C PHE A 276 -8.74 15.77 18.57
N ASP A 277 -8.09 14.63 18.84
CA ASP A 277 -7.82 14.20 20.21
C ASP A 277 -6.51 14.84 20.72
N GLU A 278 -6.62 16.01 21.32
CA GLU A 278 -5.48 16.77 21.79
C GLU A 278 -4.73 16.09 22.97
N LYS A 279 -5.25 15.02 23.55
CA LYS A 279 -4.57 14.21 24.58
C LYS A 279 -3.62 13.20 23.95
N ASN A 280 -3.89 12.76 22.74
CA ASN A 280 -3.06 11.82 21.99
C ASN A 280 -2.12 12.60 21.07
N LEU A 281 -0.91 12.86 21.56
CA LEU A 281 0.02 13.81 20.90
C LEU A 281 0.51 13.34 19.54
N ARG A 282 0.44 12.02 19.21
CA ARG A 282 0.94 11.50 17.95
C ARG A 282 0.34 10.14 17.59
N THR A 283 0.36 9.82 16.31
CA THR A 283 0.13 8.47 15.83
C THR A 283 1.27 7.53 16.27
N PRO A 284 1.03 6.22 16.42
CA PRO A 284 2.08 5.25 16.72
C PRO A 284 2.89 4.88 15.45
N LEU A 285 3.32 5.89 14.71
CA LEU A 285 4.09 5.81 13.47
C LEU A 285 5.30 6.74 13.55
N ILE A 286 6.21 6.63 12.61
CA ILE A 286 7.30 7.59 12.45
C ILE A 286 6.75 8.89 11.82
N ASP A 287 7.44 10.01 12.05
CA ASP A 287 6.98 11.31 11.57
C ASP A 287 7.32 11.53 10.09
N ASP A 288 8.50 11.08 9.66
CA ASP A 288 9.02 11.41 8.33
C ASP A 288 10.00 10.36 7.79
N GLN A 289 9.97 10.14 6.47
CA GLN A 289 10.90 9.26 5.76
C GLN A 289 11.35 9.88 4.44
N ASP A 290 12.61 9.64 4.07
CA ASP A 290 13.19 10.05 2.79
C ASP A 290 12.79 9.07 1.68
N ASP A 291 12.07 9.53 0.68
CA ASP A 291 11.65 8.77 -0.50
C ASP A 291 12.47 9.12 -1.76
N SER A 292 13.59 9.82 -1.61
CA SER A 292 14.42 10.26 -2.73
C SER A 292 14.98 9.09 -3.56
N ARG A 293 15.22 7.93 -2.93
CA ARG A 293 15.70 6.71 -3.59
C ARG A 293 14.71 6.22 -4.63
N ILE A 294 13.44 6.04 -4.27
CA ILE A 294 12.44 5.55 -5.21
C ILE A 294 12.16 6.57 -6.31
N ARG A 295 12.08 7.86 -5.99
CA ARG A 295 11.85 8.92 -7.00
C ARG A 295 12.89 8.86 -8.10
N LYS A 296 14.17 8.75 -7.75
CA LYS A 296 15.29 8.62 -8.71
C LYS A 296 15.27 7.27 -9.44
N GLU A 297 14.93 6.17 -8.71
CA GLU A 297 14.94 4.83 -9.28
C GLU A 297 13.94 4.70 -10.42
N ILE A 298 12.73 5.18 -10.24
CA ILE A 298 11.63 4.96 -11.19
C ILE A 298 11.22 6.23 -11.97
N ASP A 299 11.93 7.35 -11.79
CA ASP A 299 11.60 8.66 -12.37
C ASP A 299 10.10 9.00 -12.21
N PHE A 300 9.65 9.01 -10.96
CA PHE A 300 8.26 9.30 -10.62
C PHE A 300 8.17 10.12 -9.33
N TYR A 301 7.40 11.19 -9.39
CA TYR A 301 7.12 12.07 -8.27
C TYR A 301 5.64 11.97 -7.92
N PRO A 302 5.30 11.52 -6.71
CA PRO A 302 3.92 11.47 -6.25
C PRO A 302 3.30 12.87 -6.24
N ARG A 303 1.98 12.94 -6.39
CA ARG A 303 1.23 14.18 -6.22
C ARG A 303 1.41 14.74 -4.81
N SER A 304 1.22 16.04 -4.67
CA SER A 304 1.20 16.69 -3.37
C SER A 304 0.04 16.20 -2.50
N PHE A 305 0.16 16.36 -1.18
CA PHE A 305 -0.92 16.03 -0.25
C PHE A 305 -2.23 16.74 -0.62
N ALA A 306 -2.17 18.01 -1.00
CA ALA A 306 -3.36 18.79 -1.39
C ALA A 306 -4.07 18.24 -2.64
N GLU A 307 -3.32 17.80 -3.65
CA GLU A 307 -3.89 17.15 -4.83
C GLU A 307 -4.53 15.81 -4.47
N GLY A 308 -3.87 15.01 -3.60
CA GLY A 308 -4.43 13.76 -3.10
C GLY A 308 -5.72 13.97 -2.29
N VAL A 309 -5.76 14.97 -1.43
CA VAL A 309 -6.98 15.34 -0.66
C VAL A 309 -8.12 15.70 -1.61
N ARG A 310 -7.87 16.52 -2.63
CA ARG A 310 -8.89 16.85 -3.63
C ARG A 310 -9.39 15.62 -4.36
N ALA A 311 -8.51 14.70 -4.73
CA ALA A 311 -8.88 13.45 -5.38
C ALA A 311 -9.75 12.59 -4.46
N LEU A 312 -9.37 12.42 -3.18
CA LEU A 312 -10.15 11.70 -2.18
C LEU A 312 -11.55 12.29 -1.99
N ILE A 313 -11.67 13.61 -1.85
CA ILE A 313 -12.96 14.31 -1.74
C ILE A 313 -13.84 14.01 -2.97
N ASN A 314 -13.29 14.13 -4.17
CA ASN A 314 -14.03 13.89 -5.41
C ASN A 314 -14.46 12.44 -5.57
N ASP A 315 -13.60 11.49 -5.20
CA ASP A 315 -13.92 10.06 -5.23
C ASP A 315 -15.04 9.72 -4.24
N ALA A 316 -15.01 10.29 -3.02
CA ALA A 316 -16.05 10.10 -2.01
C ALA A 316 -17.40 10.68 -2.48
N ARG A 317 -17.39 11.88 -3.04
CA ARG A 317 -18.59 12.54 -3.60
C ARG A 317 -19.17 11.76 -4.77
N LYS A 318 -18.33 11.34 -5.72
CA LYS A 318 -18.73 10.53 -6.87
C LYS A 318 -19.37 9.20 -6.46
N ALA A 319 -18.81 8.53 -5.47
CA ALA A 319 -19.35 7.26 -4.95
C ALA A 319 -20.74 7.43 -4.31
N ASN A 320 -21.08 8.65 -3.90
CA ASN A 320 -22.38 9.02 -3.30
C ASN A 320 -23.25 9.88 -4.23
N ASN A 321 -22.97 9.87 -5.55
CA ASN A 321 -23.71 10.61 -6.57
C ASN A 321 -23.75 12.14 -6.35
N LEU A 322 -22.75 12.70 -5.68
CA LEU A 322 -22.59 14.14 -5.46
C LEU A 322 -21.68 14.74 -6.53
N PRO A 323 -21.89 16.02 -6.91
CA PRO A 323 -21.02 16.70 -7.87
C PRO A 323 -19.60 16.85 -7.31
N SER A 324 -18.59 16.77 -8.18
CA SER A 324 -17.20 17.06 -7.81
C SER A 324 -17.05 18.50 -7.34
N ILE A 325 -16.12 18.73 -6.41
CA ILE A 325 -15.74 20.10 -6.05
C ILE A 325 -15.02 20.76 -7.23
N LYS A 326 -15.23 22.05 -7.39
CA LYS A 326 -14.57 22.84 -8.45
C LYS A 326 -13.05 22.90 -8.20
N ALA A 327 -12.29 23.00 -9.28
CA ALA A 327 -10.84 23.15 -9.24
C ALA A 327 -10.40 24.48 -8.61
#